data_cc468ec867f2122d2f0c33953ec2e824
#
_entry.id   cc468ec867f2122d2f0c33953ec2e824
#
_cell.length_a   1.000
_cell.length_b   1.000
_cell.length_c   1.000
_cell.angle_alpha   90.00
_cell.angle_beta   90.00
_cell.angle_gamma   90.00
#
_symmetry.space_group_name_H-M   'P 1'
#
loop_
_entity.id
_entity.type
_entity.pdbx_description
1 polymer ?
#
loop_
_entity_poly.entity_id
_entity_poly.type
_entity_poly.pdbx_seq_one_letter_code
_entity_poly.pdbx_strand_id
1 'polypeptide(L)'
;MLKLGFDGLRQDALIDLAGKQAAEGLLIFASFNSLSDAPKTAEFRAKTMKLFGHPPTEQEAHNYDVVFVLKAAIEKGATKETLPDVLRKTAIDGVSGHLQFDANGDPLGKKMFIFVVRDGKFLAYDKE
;
A
#
# COMPACT_ATOMS: atom_id res chain seq x y z
N MET A 1 23.82 13.46 5.17
CA MET A 1 22.60 13.74 5.96
C MET A 1 21.58 12.66 5.66
N LEU A 2 20.98 12.04 6.70
CA LEU A 2 19.90 11.05 6.54
C LEU A 2 18.65 11.75 6.03
N LYS A 3 18.04 11.20 4.97
CA LYS A 3 16.77 11.70 4.40
C LYS A 3 15.71 10.63 4.64
N LEU A 4 14.60 11.01 5.25
CA LEU A 4 13.47 10.12 5.56
C LEU A 4 12.18 10.69 4.99
N GLY A 5 11.33 9.82 4.49
CA GLY A 5 10.00 10.15 3.98
C GLY A 5 8.98 9.06 4.25
N PHE A 6 7.73 9.35 3.97
CA PHE A 6 6.62 8.43 4.10
C PHE A 6 6.02 8.11 2.72
N ASP A 7 5.09 7.20 2.70
CA ASP A 7 4.40 6.62 1.55
C ASP A 7 3.99 7.62 0.46
N GLY A 8 3.46 8.77 0.83
CA GLY A 8 3.06 9.83 -0.12
C GLY A 8 4.19 10.36 -1.00
N LEU A 9 5.46 10.15 -0.60
CA LEU A 9 6.64 10.50 -1.40
C LEU A 9 7.09 9.39 -2.37
N ARG A 10 6.52 8.20 -2.27
CA ARG A 10 6.89 7.07 -3.14
C ARG A 10 6.18 7.15 -4.50
N GLN A 11 6.54 8.16 -5.27
CA GLN A 11 6.04 8.44 -6.62
C GLN A 11 7.21 8.84 -7.51
N ASP A 12 7.19 8.41 -8.76
CA ASP A 12 8.24 8.72 -9.75
C ASP A 12 8.39 10.24 -9.92
N ALA A 13 7.30 10.99 -9.80
CA ALA A 13 7.30 12.45 -9.82
C ALA A 13 8.24 13.09 -8.77
N LEU A 14 8.49 12.44 -7.63
CA LEU A 14 9.47 12.92 -6.66
C LEU A 14 10.87 13.00 -7.28
N ILE A 15 11.26 11.94 -7.98
CA ILE A 15 12.59 11.83 -8.59
C ILE A 15 12.72 12.78 -9.78
N ASP A 16 11.65 12.91 -10.55
CA ASP A 16 11.60 13.83 -11.71
C ASP A 16 11.72 15.30 -11.28
N LEU A 17 11.03 15.68 -10.20
CA LEU A 17 11.01 17.07 -9.70
C LEU A 17 12.26 17.42 -8.87
N ALA A 18 12.70 16.53 -7.99
CA ALA A 18 13.87 16.78 -7.13
C ALA A 18 15.20 16.58 -7.86
N GLY A 19 15.20 15.77 -8.93
CA GLY A 19 16.38 15.27 -9.58
C GLY A 19 17.03 14.10 -8.85
N LYS A 20 17.67 13.21 -9.61
CA LYS A 20 18.28 11.96 -9.10
C LYS A 20 19.25 12.22 -7.96
N GLN A 21 20.11 13.23 -8.08
CA GLN A 21 21.13 13.54 -7.08
C GLN A 21 20.51 13.98 -5.73
N ALA A 22 19.46 14.79 -5.76
CA ALA A 22 18.79 15.25 -4.54
C ALA A 22 17.97 14.12 -3.89
N ALA A 23 17.37 13.23 -4.69
CA ALA A 23 16.60 12.10 -4.21
C ALA A 23 17.48 10.93 -3.73
N GLU A 24 18.75 10.85 -4.16
CA GLU A 24 19.65 9.73 -3.83
C GLU A 24 19.76 9.49 -2.32
N GLY A 25 19.63 8.23 -1.90
CA GLY A 25 19.69 7.81 -0.49
C GLY A 25 18.48 8.17 0.36
N LEU A 26 17.39 8.70 -0.23
CA LEU A 26 16.14 8.92 0.50
C LEU A 26 15.53 7.56 0.89
N LEU A 27 15.26 7.39 2.19
CA LEU A 27 14.52 6.25 2.73
C LEU A 27 13.05 6.60 2.85
N ILE A 28 12.18 5.70 2.39
CA ILE A 28 10.74 5.88 2.44
C ILE A 28 10.09 4.71 3.15
N PHE A 29 9.25 5.01 4.14
CA PHE A 29 8.40 4.04 4.84
C PHE A 29 7.07 3.94 4.11
N ALA A 30 6.64 2.72 3.79
CA ALA A 30 5.39 2.45 3.09
C ALA A 30 4.72 1.20 3.66
N SER A 31 3.41 1.13 3.60
CA SER A 31 2.61 -0.02 4.08
C SER A 31 2.22 -0.98 2.96
N PHE A 32 2.66 -0.72 1.73
CA PHE A 32 2.46 -1.60 0.58
C PHE A 32 3.76 -1.76 -0.22
N ASN A 33 4.08 -3.02 -0.56
CA ASN A 33 5.21 -3.33 -1.42
C ASN A 33 4.73 -3.78 -2.81
N SER A 34 4.67 -2.84 -3.77
CA SER A 34 4.29 -3.14 -5.16
C SER A 34 5.29 -4.05 -5.90
N LEU A 35 6.50 -4.23 -5.36
CA LEU A 35 7.54 -5.11 -5.92
C LEU A 35 7.42 -6.56 -5.39
N SER A 36 6.52 -6.82 -4.44
CA SER A 36 6.33 -8.15 -3.87
C SER A 36 5.87 -9.16 -4.92
N ASP A 37 6.43 -10.36 -4.86
CA ASP A 37 6.02 -11.52 -5.67
C ASP A 37 4.88 -12.34 -5.03
N ALA A 38 4.30 -11.87 -3.93
CA ALA A 38 3.09 -12.46 -3.37
C ALA A 38 1.99 -12.53 -4.46
N PRO A 39 1.32 -13.68 -4.64
CA PRO A 39 0.45 -13.91 -5.81
C PRO A 39 -0.59 -12.82 -6.05
N LYS A 40 -1.27 -12.35 -4.99
CA LYS A 40 -2.27 -11.27 -5.10
C LYS A 40 -1.66 -9.94 -5.52
N THR A 41 -0.48 -9.59 -4.99
CA THR A 41 0.22 -8.36 -5.35
C THR A 41 0.73 -8.42 -6.78
N ALA A 42 1.29 -9.56 -7.20
CA ALA A 42 1.77 -9.75 -8.57
C ALA A 42 0.63 -9.68 -9.59
N GLU A 43 -0.51 -10.31 -9.30
CA GLU A 43 -1.72 -10.24 -10.13
C GLU A 43 -2.26 -8.80 -10.21
N PHE A 44 -2.35 -8.11 -9.08
CA PHE A 44 -2.79 -6.71 -9.02
C PHE A 44 -1.86 -5.79 -9.82
N ARG A 45 -0.54 -5.97 -9.68
CA ARG A 45 0.46 -5.25 -10.48
C ARG A 45 0.28 -5.48 -11.98
N ALA A 46 0.06 -6.72 -12.40
CA ALA A 46 -0.19 -7.03 -13.81
C ALA A 46 -1.48 -6.35 -14.35
N LYS A 47 -2.55 -6.31 -13.54
CA LYS A 47 -3.81 -5.62 -13.88
C LYS A 47 -3.63 -4.11 -14.01
N THR A 48 -2.96 -3.46 -13.06
CA THR A 48 -2.73 -2.00 -13.10
C THR A 48 -1.82 -1.61 -14.26
N MET A 49 -0.76 -2.37 -14.51
CA MET A 49 0.10 -2.18 -15.69
C MET A 49 -0.69 -2.27 -16.99
N LYS A 50 -1.62 -3.24 -17.11
CA LYS A 50 -2.45 -3.40 -18.31
C LYS A 50 -3.45 -2.27 -18.48
N LEU A 51 -4.07 -1.79 -17.40
CA LEU A 51 -5.16 -0.82 -17.44
C LEU A 51 -4.66 0.63 -17.46
N PHE A 52 -3.58 0.93 -16.75
CA PHE A 52 -3.13 2.30 -16.51
C PHE A 52 -1.71 2.58 -17.00
N GLY A 53 -0.94 1.54 -17.39
CA GLY A 53 0.42 1.70 -17.92
C GLY A 53 1.49 1.94 -16.85
N HIS A 54 1.16 1.82 -15.57
CA HIS A 54 2.11 1.99 -14.45
C HIS A 54 1.89 0.93 -13.37
N PRO A 55 2.92 0.62 -12.54
CA PRO A 55 2.75 -0.25 -11.39
C PRO A 55 1.83 0.40 -10.34
N PRO A 56 1.17 -0.41 -9.49
CA PRO A 56 0.23 0.12 -8.50
C PRO A 56 0.95 0.99 -7.46
N THR A 57 0.33 2.11 -7.15
CA THR A 57 0.67 2.94 -6.00
C THR A 57 0.10 2.33 -4.72
N GLU A 58 0.55 2.82 -3.57
CA GLU A 58 0.02 2.42 -2.27
C GLU A 58 -1.47 2.81 -2.14
N GLN A 59 -1.83 4.01 -2.57
CA GLN A 59 -3.22 4.50 -2.55
C GLN A 59 -4.16 3.62 -3.39
N GLU A 60 -3.72 3.20 -4.58
CA GLU A 60 -4.51 2.31 -5.44
C GLU A 60 -4.73 0.95 -4.79
N ALA A 61 -3.68 0.38 -4.16
CA ALA A 61 -3.80 -0.90 -3.47
C ALA A 61 -4.76 -0.82 -2.27
N HIS A 62 -4.64 0.23 -1.44
CA HIS A 62 -5.53 0.42 -0.30
C HIS A 62 -6.98 0.69 -0.72
N ASN A 63 -7.20 1.55 -1.72
CA ASN A 63 -8.54 1.83 -2.22
C ASN A 63 -9.20 0.60 -2.86
N TYR A 64 -8.40 -0.23 -3.55
CA TYR A 64 -8.88 -1.52 -4.05
C TYR A 64 -9.35 -2.42 -2.90
N ASP A 65 -8.57 -2.56 -1.85
CA ASP A 65 -8.91 -3.39 -0.70
C ASP A 65 -10.11 -2.84 0.09
N VAL A 66 -10.28 -1.50 0.16
CA VAL A 66 -11.46 -0.86 0.79
C VAL A 66 -12.77 -1.34 0.15
N VAL A 67 -12.81 -1.46 -1.19
CA VAL A 67 -14.00 -1.97 -1.88
C VAL A 67 -14.35 -3.40 -1.42
N PHE A 68 -13.35 -4.26 -1.26
CA PHE A 68 -13.56 -5.65 -0.83
C PHE A 68 -13.90 -5.77 0.64
N VAL A 69 -13.34 -4.94 1.50
CA VAL A 69 -13.73 -4.88 2.93
C VAL A 69 -15.19 -4.45 3.07
N LEU A 70 -15.61 -3.41 2.33
CA LEU A 70 -17.00 -2.95 2.33
C LEU A 70 -17.94 -4.03 1.79
N LYS A 71 -17.57 -4.66 0.66
CA LYS A 71 -18.32 -5.79 0.10
C LYS A 71 -18.51 -6.89 1.13
N ALA A 72 -17.42 -7.33 1.79
CA ALA A 72 -17.49 -8.38 2.81
C ALA A 72 -18.35 -8.00 4.02
N ALA A 73 -18.35 -6.72 4.44
CA ALA A 73 -19.22 -6.25 5.52
C ALA A 73 -20.69 -6.25 5.10
N ILE A 74 -21.01 -5.82 3.88
CA ILE A 74 -22.37 -5.84 3.33
C ILE A 74 -22.89 -7.28 3.20
N GLU A 75 -22.08 -8.20 2.72
CA GLU A 75 -22.42 -9.63 2.61
C GLU A 75 -22.67 -10.29 3.98
N LYS A 76 -22.10 -9.73 5.06
CA LYS A 76 -22.40 -10.09 6.45
C LYS A 76 -23.68 -9.44 7.00
N GLY A 77 -24.43 -8.72 6.19
CA GLY A 77 -25.68 -8.07 6.57
C GLY A 77 -25.51 -6.69 7.20
N ALA A 78 -24.37 -5.99 6.96
CA ALA A 78 -24.21 -4.62 7.44
C ALA A 78 -25.26 -3.69 6.83
N THR A 79 -25.91 -2.89 7.67
CA THR A 79 -26.72 -1.74 7.28
C THR A 79 -25.92 -0.45 7.45
N LYS A 80 -26.49 0.68 7.03
CA LYS A 80 -25.84 2.00 7.24
C LYS A 80 -25.50 2.24 8.72
N GLU A 81 -26.40 1.83 9.62
CA GLU A 81 -26.28 2.04 11.07
C GLU A 81 -25.24 1.09 11.70
N THR A 82 -25.16 -0.15 11.21
CA THR A 82 -24.30 -1.20 11.78
C THR A 82 -22.96 -1.34 11.08
N LEU A 83 -22.76 -0.67 9.95
CA LEU A 83 -21.56 -0.79 9.12
C LEU A 83 -20.25 -0.61 9.90
N PRO A 84 -20.09 0.42 10.78
CA PRO A 84 -18.85 0.60 11.53
C PRO A 84 -18.51 -0.61 12.42
N ASP A 85 -19.52 -1.19 13.08
CA ASP A 85 -19.32 -2.33 13.99
C ASP A 85 -19.04 -3.63 13.22
N VAL A 86 -19.67 -3.81 12.05
CA VAL A 86 -19.41 -4.96 11.20
C VAL A 86 -18.02 -4.86 10.56
N LEU A 87 -17.59 -3.66 10.14
CA LEU A 87 -16.24 -3.43 9.59
C LEU A 87 -15.15 -3.78 10.60
N ARG A 88 -15.28 -3.37 11.87
CA ARG A 88 -14.33 -3.74 12.94
C ARG A 88 -14.17 -5.24 13.13
N LYS A 89 -15.23 -6.00 12.81
CA LYS A 89 -15.26 -7.48 12.90
C LYS A 89 -14.99 -8.17 11.55
N THR A 90 -14.66 -7.40 10.51
CA THR A 90 -14.41 -7.94 9.19
C THR A 90 -12.91 -7.98 8.94
N ALA A 91 -12.43 -9.16 8.56
CA ALA A 91 -11.06 -9.35 8.10
C ALA A 91 -11.07 -9.86 6.65
N ILE A 92 -10.11 -9.41 5.86
CA ILE A 92 -9.88 -9.88 4.49
C ILE A 92 -8.39 -10.02 4.21
N ASP A 93 -8.05 -10.89 3.27
CA ASP A 93 -6.72 -10.94 2.66
C ASP A 93 -6.76 -10.14 1.35
N GLY A 94 -6.35 -8.90 1.43
CA GLY A 94 -6.32 -7.97 0.31
C GLY A 94 -5.04 -8.04 -0.52
N VAL A 95 -4.92 -7.15 -1.51
CA VAL A 95 -3.69 -6.98 -2.32
C VAL A 95 -2.60 -6.26 -1.54
N SER A 96 -2.98 -5.44 -0.56
CA SER A 96 -2.04 -4.75 0.35
C SER A 96 -1.70 -5.58 1.59
N GLY A 97 -2.15 -6.84 1.68
CA GLY A 97 -1.93 -7.75 2.79
C GLY A 97 -3.18 -8.06 3.60
N HIS A 98 -2.99 -8.68 4.77
CA HIS A 98 -4.08 -8.95 5.68
C HIS A 98 -4.62 -7.67 6.29
N LEU A 99 -5.94 -7.48 6.21
CA LEU A 99 -6.66 -6.34 6.78
C LEU A 99 -7.59 -6.85 7.88
N GLN A 100 -7.36 -6.38 9.08
CA GLN A 100 -8.18 -6.58 10.27
C GLN A 100 -8.11 -5.31 11.11
N PHE A 101 -9.14 -5.01 11.88
CA PHE A 101 -9.23 -3.77 12.65
C PHE A 101 -9.37 -4.05 14.15
N ASP A 102 -8.85 -3.15 14.97
CA ASP A 102 -9.08 -3.14 16.40
C ASP A 102 -10.44 -2.51 16.78
N ALA A 103 -10.70 -2.38 18.08
CA ALA A 103 -11.93 -1.77 18.59
C ALA A 103 -12.09 -0.28 18.21
N ASN A 104 -10.97 0.42 17.96
CA ASN A 104 -10.99 1.82 17.55
C ASN A 104 -11.15 1.98 16.03
N GLY A 105 -10.94 0.90 15.27
CA GLY A 105 -10.95 0.90 13.80
C GLY A 105 -9.55 1.04 13.19
N ASP A 106 -8.50 0.95 13.99
CA ASP A 106 -7.13 0.99 13.48
C ASP A 106 -6.72 -0.37 12.89
N PRO A 107 -5.96 -0.39 11.78
CA PRO A 107 -5.54 -1.63 11.15
C PRO A 107 -4.53 -2.39 12.04
N LEU A 108 -4.80 -3.67 12.28
CA LEU A 108 -3.93 -4.56 13.05
C LEU A 108 -2.88 -5.22 12.16
N GLY A 109 -1.66 -5.34 12.69
CA GLY A 109 -0.61 -6.16 12.08
C GLY A 109 -0.13 -5.69 10.69
N LYS A 110 -0.38 -4.42 10.34
CA LYS A 110 0.04 -3.88 9.05
C LYS A 110 1.57 -3.91 8.93
N LYS A 111 2.08 -4.61 7.93
CA LYS A 111 3.50 -4.65 7.63
C LYS A 111 3.96 -3.30 7.10
N MET A 112 5.10 -2.83 7.60
CA MET A 112 5.79 -1.67 7.04
C MET A 112 7.01 -2.14 6.24
N PHE A 113 7.21 -1.51 5.10
CA PHE A 113 8.34 -1.74 4.20
C PHE A 113 9.20 -0.48 4.14
N ILE A 114 10.49 -0.67 3.90
CA ILE A 114 11.41 0.44 3.70
C ILE A 114 11.90 0.36 2.25
N PHE A 115 11.85 1.49 1.57
CA PHE A 115 12.42 1.66 0.24
C PHE A 115 13.56 2.68 0.29
N VAL A 116 14.49 2.56 -0.63
CA VAL A 116 15.57 3.52 -0.82
C VAL A 116 15.58 3.99 -2.26
N VAL A 117 15.86 5.27 -2.47
CA VAL A 117 16.15 5.78 -3.82
C VAL A 117 17.61 5.53 -4.12
N ARG A 118 17.88 4.76 -5.20
CA ARG A 118 19.22 4.53 -5.76
C ARG A 118 19.16 4.66 -7.28
N ASP A 119 20.07 5.43 -7.83
CA ASP A 119 20.17 5.67 -9.29
C ASP A 119 18.85 6.15 -9.92
N GLY A 120 18.06 6.91 -9.17
CA GLY A 120 16.76 7.40 -9.62
C GLY A 120 15.67 6.34 -9.69
N LYS A 121 15.73 5.30 -8.85
CA LYS A 121 14.70 4.25 -8.72
C LYS A 121 14.42 3.94 -7.25
N PHE A 122 13.18 3.58 -6.97
CA PHE A 122 12.82 3.03 -5.67
C PHE A 122 13.14 1.54 -5.62
N LEU A 123 14.00 1.14 -4.70
CA LEU A 123 14.37 -0.25 -4.45
C LEU A 123 13.94 -0.64 -3.03
N ALA A 124 13.60 -1.91 -2.81
CA ALA A 124 13.41 -2.42 -1.46
C ALA A 124 14.71 -2.24 -0.67
N TYR A 125 14.61 -1.73 0.55
CA TYR A 125 15.75 -1.57 1.45
C TYR A 125 15.84 -2.82 2.33
N ASP A 126 16.64 -3.79 1.89
CA ASP A 126 17.01 -4.93 2.71
C ASP A 126 18.25 -4.52 3.53
N LYS A 127 18.13 -4.56 4.87
CA LYS A 127 19.35 -4.56 5.70
C LYS A 127 20.05 -5.90 5.47
N GLU A 128 21.22 -5.85 4.86
CA GLU A 128 22.22 -6.91 5.01
C GLU A 128 22.64 -7.05 6.48
#